data_a8a6152eaa4e798643a231d8f24e2094
#
_entry.id   a8a6152eaa4e798643a231d8f24e2094
#
_cell.length_a   1.000
_cell.length_b   1.000
_cell.length_c   1.000
_cell.angle_alpha   90.00
_cell.angle_beta   90.00
_cell.angle_gamma   90.00
#
_symmetry.space_group_name_H-M   'P 1'
#
loop_
_entity.id
_entity.type
_entity.pdbx_description
1 polymer ?
#
loop_
_entity_poly.entity_id
_entity_poly.type
_entity_poly.pdbx_seq_one_letter_code
_entity_poly.pdbx_strand_id
1 'polypeptide(L)'
;MYLSKSVKTSLFCIGILLFFLNISSCGLYKRSDIKDNPANVKERMRKNVAEGKSFSLSNIGKGGSGNFEFASSNPMWRASLEMLDFTPLSNVDYSGGIIITDWFDNENEKNSNLKISIKFLSNEIRADGLNVSIFEKKCANNICKTRKLENNLSIDIRKTILKKAALLVKNKKIKKSKEYFEKNTDLSESDKNF
;
A
#
# COMPACT_ATOMS: atom_id res chain seq x y z
N MET A 1 -63.74 -2.58 -27.62
CA MET A 1 -63.51 -1.21 -28.11
C MET A 1 -62.26 -1.25 -29.01
N TYR A 2 -62.44 -1.44 -30.33
CA TYR A 2 -61.36 -1.54 -31.29
C TYR A 2 -60.90 -0.15 -31.71
N LEU A 3 -59.69 0.21 -31.36
CA LEU A 3 -59.06 1.46 -31.85
C LEU A 3 -58.98 1.39 -33.40
N SER A 4 -59.37 2.48 -34.06
CA SER A 4 -59.31 2.62 -35.54
C SER A 4 -57.86 2.39 -36.01
N LYS A 5 -57.67 1.84 -37.21
CA LYS A 5 -56.35 1.58 -37.81
C LYS A 5 -55.48 2.85 -37.84
N SER A 6 -56.07 4.02 -38.06
CA SER A 6 -55.37 5.30 -38.06
C SER A 6 -54.76 5.67 -36.70
N VAL A 7 -55.42 5.34 -35.57
CA VAL A 7 -54.89 5.63 -34.23
C VAL A 7 -53.74 4.71 -33.88
N LYS A 8 -53.77 3.44 -34.36
CA LYS A 8 -52.67 2.50 -34.14
C LYS A 8 -51.39 2.90 -34.88
N THR A 9 -51.54 3.38 -36.13
CA THR A 9 -50.40 3.85 -36.89
C THR A 9 -49.82 5.13 -36.31
N SER A 10 -50.64 6.06 -35.83
CA SER A 10 -50.17 7.28 -35.15
C SER A 10 -49.42 6.96 -33.85
N LEU A 11 -49.92 6.04 -33.01
CA LEU A 11 -49.22 5.61 -31.80
C LEU A 11 -47.89 4.91 -32.10
N PHE A 12 -47.80 4.16 -33.19
CA PHE A 12 -46.58 3.49 -33.62
C PHE A 12 -45.54 4.50 -34.09
N CYS A 13 -45.95 5.50 -34.87
CA CYS A 13 -45.04 6.59 -35.30
C CYS A 13 -44.53 7.42 -34.14
N ILE A 14 -45.35 7.72 -33.12
CA ILE A 14 -44.95 8.43 -31.90
C ILE A 14 -43.94 7.58 -31.11
N GLY A 15 -44.13 6.26 -31.00
CA GLY A 15 -43.19 5.36 -30.34
C GLY A 15 -41.81 5.34 -31.01
N ILE A 16 -41.80 5.32 -32.34
CA ILE A 16 -40.53 5.38 -33.12
C ILE A 16 -39.84 6.71 -32.91
N LEU A 17 -40.58 7.83 -32.93
CA LEU A 17 -40.02 9.16 -32.71
C LEU A 17 -39.39 9.29 -31.32
N LEU A 18 -40.04 8.79 -30.28
CA LEU A 18 -39.51 8.76 -28.91
C LEU A 18 -38.31 7.85 -28.76
N PHE A 19 -38.22 6.75 -29.51
CA PHE A 19 -37.07 5.87 -29.53
C PHE A 19 -35.83 6.57 -30.15
N PHE A 20 -36.00 7.32 -31.21
CA PHE A 20 -34.90 8.08 -31.84
C PHE A 20 -34.37 9.24 -30.99
N LEU A 21 -35.21 9.85 -30.15
CA LEU A 21 -34.79 10.91 -29.21
C LEU A 21 -33.83 10.43 -28.13
N ASN A 22 -33.78 9.11 -27.79
CA ASN A 22 -32.89 8.55 -26.80
C ASN A 22 -31.48 8.21 -27.34
N ILE A 23 -31.23 8.28 -28.66
CA ILE A 23 -29.95 7.93 -29.29
C ILE A 23 -28.98 9.11 -29.29
N SER A 24 -29.40 10.32 -28.93
CA SER A 24 -28.57 11.54 -28.95
C SER A 24 -27.66 11.70 -27.72
N SER A 25 -27.48 10.65 -26.90
CA SER A 25 -26.67 10.71 -25.67
C SER A 25 -25.17 10.41 -25.88
N CYS A 26 -24.60 10.69 -27.04
CA CYS A 26 -23.16 10.56 -27.30
C CYS A 26 -22.41 11.90 -27.18
N GLY A 27 -22.60 12.62 -26.07
CA GLY A 27 -22.02 13.96 -25.88
C GLY A 27 -20.98 14.12 -24.77
N LEU A 28 -20.56 13.03 -24.08
CA LEU A 28 -19.67 13.14 -22.92
C LEU A 28 -18.24 12.61 -23.13
N TYR A 29 -17.75 12.56 -24.37
CA TYR A 29 -16.35 12.26 -24.61
C TYR A 29 -15.51 13.53 -24.39
N LYS A 30 -14.98 13.71 -23.17
CA LYS A 30 -13.98 14.74 -22.87
C LYS A 30 -12.62 14.25 -23.37
N ARG A 31 -12.16 14.81 -24.48
CA ARG A 31 -10.84 14.51 -25.03
C ARG A 31 -9.77 14.89 -24.00
N SER A 32 -8.98 13.92 -23.54
CA SER A 32 -7.85 14.21 -22.66
C SER A 32 -6.79 15.02 -23.42
N ASP A 33 -6.23 16.04 -22.75
CA ASP A 33 -5.22 16.90 -23.34
C ASP A 33 -3.96 16.06 -23.68
N ILE A 34 -3.44 16.23 -24.89
CA ILE A 34 -2.24 15.49 -25.39
C ILE A 34 -1.02 15.81 -24.52
N LYS A 35 -0.96 17.00 -23.90
CA LYS A 35 0.11 17.39 -22.98
C LYS A 35 0.07 16.59 -21.67
N ASP A 36 -1.12 16.26 -21.20
CA ASP A 36 -1.29 15.48 -19.97
C ASP A 36 -1.22 13.98 -20.22
N ASN A 37 -1.63 13.53 -21.41
CA ASN A 37 -1.62 12.12 -21.80
C ASN A 37 -1.06 11.95 -23.22
N PRO A 38 0.27 11.92 -23.40
CA PRO A 38 0.89 11.73 -24.72
C PRO A 38 0.43 10.42 -25.36
N ALA A 39 0.11 10.46 -26.64
CA ALA A 39 -0.31 9.28 -27.41
C ALA A 39 0.82 8.24 -27.52
N ASN A 40 2.09 8.69 -27.44
CA ASN A 40 3.26 7.83 -27.54
C ASN A 40 3.55 7.12 -26.21
N VAL A 41 3.61 5.79 -26.25
CA VAL A 41 3.89 4.94 -25.07
C VAL A 41 5.23 5.27 -24.42
N LYS A 42 6.29 5.55 -25.21
CA LYS A 42 7.61 5.89 -24.69
C LYS A 42 7.60 7.23 -23.94
N GLU A 43 6.81 8.18 -24.39
CA GLU A 43 6.70 9.50 -23.79
C GLU A 43 5.91 9.44 -22.48
N ARG A 44 4.82 8.65 -22.43
CA ARG A 44 4.11 8.33 -21.19
C ARG A 44 5.01 7.64 -20.17
N MET A 45 5.82 6.68 -20.60
CA MET A 45 6.78 6.02 -19.72
C MET A 45 7.81 7.00 -19.14
N ARG A 46 8.39 7.88 -19.98
CA ARG A 46 9.35 8.90 -19.51
C ARG A 46 8.70 9.86 -18.51
N LYS A 47 7.48 10.34 -18.79
CA LYS A 47 6.73 11.21 -17.89
C LYS A 47 6.43 10.51 -16.57
N ASN A 48 5.96 9.28 -16.58
CA ASN A 48 5.69 8.50 -15.37
C ASN A 48 6.94 8.24 -14.53
N VAL A 49 8.07 7.99 -15.17
CA VAL A 49 9.37 7.83 -14.49
C VAL A 49 9.83 9.15 -13.88
N ALA A 50 9.71 10.26 -14.62
CA ALA A 50 10.08 11.59 -14.14
C ALA A 50 9.19 12.06 -12.98
N GLU A 51 7.90 11.72 -12.99
CA GLU A 51 6.93 12.01 -11.92
C GLU A 51 7.03 11.01 -10.74
N GLY A 52 7.98 10.06 -10.77
CA GLY A 52 8.12 9.03 -9.74
C GLY A 52 6.98 8.00 -9.73
N LYS A 53 6.15 7.99 -10.75
CA LYS A 53 5.14 6.96 -11.01
C LYS A 53 5.83 5.81 -11.75
N SER A 54 6.76 5.10 -11.06
CA SER A 54 7.37 3.91 -11.63
C SER A 54 6.28 2.89 -11.96
N PHE A 55 6.52 2.11 -13.00
CA PHE A 55 5.66 1.07 -13.51
C PHE A 55 5.24 0.14 -12.37
N SER A 56 4.10 0.40 -11.76
CA SER A 56 3.49 -0.49 -10.79
C SER A 56 2.73 -1.55 -11.57
N LEU A 57 3.21 -2.79 -11.58
CA LEU A 57 2.47 -3.94 -12.05
C LEU A 57 1.12 -4.11 -11.34
N SER A 58 0.89 -3.37 -10.24
CA SER A 58 -0.32 -3.39 -9.42
C SER A 58 -1.56 -2.80 -10.11
N ASN A 59 -1.41 -2.15 -11.28
CA ASN A 59 -2.54 -1.64 -12.05
C ASN A 59 -2.99 -2.59 -13.18
N ILE A 60 -2.36 -3.74 -13.35
CA ILE A 60 -2.81 -4.77 -14.26
C ILE A 60 -3.79 -5.67 -13.50
N GLY A 61 -5.06 -5.27 -13.52
CA GLY A 61 -6.16 -6.02 -12.92
C GLY A 61 -6.69 -5.33 -11.66
N LYS A 62 -7.66 -4.48 -11.82
CA LYS A 62 -8.55 -4.02 -10.74
C LYS A 62 -9.41 -5.19 -10.23
N GLY A 63 -8.76 -6.16 -9.61
CA GLY A 63 -9.39 -7.17 -8.79
C GLY A 63 -8.59 -7.20 -7.51
N GLY A 64 -9.19 -6.88 -6.39
CA GLY A 64 -8.60 -6.66 -5.08
C GLY A 64 -7.71 -7.80 -4.54
N SER A 65 -6.58 -8.01 -5.16
CA SER A 65 -5.43 -8.69 -4.60
C SER A 65 -4.56 -7.59 -3.98
N GLY A 66 -4.64 -7.44 -2.67
CA GLY A 66 -3.75 -6.57 -1.91
C GLY A 66 -2.30 -7.00 -2.12
N ASN A 67 -1.67 -6.51 -3.18
CA ASN A 67 -0.23 -6.49 -3.26
C ASN A 67 0.25 -5.57 -2.14
N PHE A 68 0.58 -6.17 -1.04
CA PHE A 68 1.29 -5.51 0.03
C PHE A 68 2.65 -5.10 -0.52
N GLU A 69 2.80 -3.85 -0.96
CA GLU A 69 4.13 -3.27 -1.18
C GLU A 69 4.83 -3.11 0.18
N PHE A 70 5.32 -4.21 0.72
CA PHE A 70 6.14 -4.19 1.94
C PHE A 70 7.54 -3.67 1.68
N ALA A 71 7.97 -3.62 0.41
CA ALA A 71 9.24 -3.08 0.01
C ALA A 71 9.40 -1.64 0.53
N SER A 72 10.55 -1.11 0.56
CA SER A 72 11.09 0.18 1.04
C SER A 72 10.10 1.32 1.43
N SER A 73 8.85 1.29 1.00
CA SER A 73 7.84 2.32 1.25
C SER A 73 6.95 2.06 2.47
N ASN A 74 6.79 0.79 2.91
CA ASN A 74 5.94 0.49 4.07
C ASN A 74 6.66 0.86 5.38
N PRO A 75 6.13 1.82 6.15
CA PRO A 75 6.77 2.28 7.38
C PRO A 75 6.80 1.21 8.48
N MET A 76 5.79 0.33 8.56
CA MET A 76 5.79 -0.76 9.55
C MET A 76 6.86 -1.79 9.23
N TRP A 77 7.04 -2.12 7.95
CA TRP A 77 8.10 -3.04 7.51
C TRP A 77 9.49 -2.51 7.87
N ARG A 78 9.78 -1.25 7.53
CA ARG A 78 11.04 -0.61 7.87
C ARG A 78 11.27 -0.55 9.38
N ALA A 79 10.25 -0.16 10.14
CA ALA A 79 10.33 -0.10 11.59
C ALA A 79 10.58 -1.49 12.21
N SER A 80 10.05 -2.56 11.62
CA SER A 80 10.28 -3.93 12.08
C SER A 80 11.70 -4.39 11.80
N LEU A 81 12.25 -4.13 10.61
CA LEU A 81 13.63 -4.45 10.28
C LEU A 81 14.61 -3.70 11.19
N GLU A 82 14.40 -2.40 11.40
CA GLU A 82 15.22 -1.60 12.29
C GLU A 82 15.12 -2.05 13.76
N MET A 83 13.99 -2.63 14.18
CA MET A 83 13.83 -3.16 15.52
C MET A 83 14.51 -4.52 15.68
N LEU A 84 14.59 -5.32 14.62
CA LEU A 84 15.19 -6.65 14.63
C LEU A 84 16.67 -6.65 14.22
N ASP A 85 17.29 -5.48 14.06
CA ASP A 85 18.68 -5.32 13.60
C ASP A 85 19.72 -6.03 14.51
N PHE A 86 19.36 -6.25 15.78
CA PHE A 86 20.18 -6.97 16.75
C PHE A 86 20.17 -8.49 16.58
N THR A 87 19.31 -9.06 15.70
CA THR A 87 19.16 -10.51 15.53
C THR A 87 19.38 -10.94 14.09
N PRO A 88 19.98 -12.12 13.83
CA PRO A 88 20.02 -12.69 12.50
C PRO A 88 18.60 -13.02 12.03
N LEU A 89 18.30 -12.73 10.76
CA LEU A 89 17.03 -13.05 10.15
C LEU A 89 17.11 -14.40 9.42
N SER A 90 16.14 -15.28 9.71
CA SER A 90 16.03 -16.60 9.08
C SER A 90 15.19 -16.57 7.81
N ASN A 91 14.11 -15.78 7.80
CA ASN A 91 13.24 -15.64 6.63
C ASN A 91 12.66 -14.24 6.56
N VAL A 92 12.71 -13.65 5.35
CA VAL A 92 12.16 -12.34 5.05
C VAL A 92 11.39 -12.45 3.73
N ASP A 93 10.07 -12.56 3.82
CA ASP A 93 9.19 -12.63 2.65
C ASP A 93 8.38 -11.35 2.52
N TYR A 94 8.74 -10.53 1.52
CA TYR A 94 8.06 -9.26 1.23
C TYR A 94 6.63 -9.45 0.74
N SER A 95 6.40 -10.46 -0.10
CA SER A 95 5.08 -10.72 -0.69
C SER A 95 4.13 -11.36 0.30
N GLY A 96 4.63 -12.28 1.12
CA GLY A 96 3.86 -12.90 2.19
C GLY A 96 3.71 -12.04 3.43
N GLY A 97 4.44 -10.93 3.50
CA GLY A 97 4.38 -10.04 4.65
C GLY A 97 4.84 -10.68 5.95
N ILE A 98 5.96 -11.42 5.91
CA ILE A 98 6.48 -12.16 7.06
C ILE A 98 7.97 -11.86 7.25
N ILE A 99 8.36 -11.60 8.51
CA ILE A 99 9.75 -11.53 8.95
C ILE A 99 9.91 -12.54 10.10
N ILE A 100 10.91 -13.40 10.00
CA ILE A 100 11.25 -14.40 11.03
C ILE A 100 12.73 -14.29 11.34
N THR A 101 13.07 -14.13 12.63
CA THR A 101 14.47 -14.18 13.11
C THR A 101 14.95 -15.62 13.14
N ASP A 102 16.24 -15.80 13.20
CA ASP A 102 16.77 -17.08 13.67
C ASP A 102 16.62 -17.19 15.19
N TRP A 103 17.04 -18.33 15.75
CA TRP A 103 17.13 -18.51 17.19
C TRP A 103 18.27 -17.67 17.73
N PHE A 104 18.01 -16.85 18.74
CA PHE A 104 19.01 -16.06 19.45
C PHE A 104 18.89 -16.28 20.95
N ASP A 105 19.97 -16.07 21.66
CA ASP A 105 20.06 -16.35 23.09
C ASP A 105 19.15 -15.42 23.90
N ASN A 106 18.51 -15.99 24.92
CA ASN A 106 17.76 -15.22 25.89
C ASN A 106 18.71 -14.80 27.03
N GLU A 107 19.14 -13.54 27.02
CA GLU A 107 20.06 -13.01 28.04
C GLU A 107 19.55 -13.16 29.47
N ASN A 108 18.24 -13.25 29.65
CA ASN A 108 17.61 -13.37 30.98
C ASN A 108 17.52 -14.80 31.49
N GLU A 109 17.78 -15.82 30.65
CA GLU A 109 17.58 -17.21 31.03
C GLU A 109 18.58 -18.15 30.34
N LYS A 110 19.40 -18.85 31.13
CA LYS A 110 20.37 -19.85 30.61
C LYS A 110 19.64 -21.00 29.90
N ASN A 111 20.23 -21.49 28.81
CA ASN A 111 19.71 -22.59 27.99
C ASN A 111 18.32 -22.30 27.34
N SER A 112 18.00 -21.04 27.17
CA SER A 112 16.78 -20.55 26.50
C SER A 112 17.15 -19.74 25.29
N ASN A 113 16.56 -20.09 24.13
CA ASN A 113 16.68 -19.33 22.89
C ASN A 113 15.32 -18.78 22.49
N LEU A 114 15.32 -17.59 21.93
CA LEU A 114 14.12 -16.92 21.45
C LEU A 114 14.11 -16.88 19.92
N LYS A 115 12.92 -16.88 19.36
CA LYS A 115 12.65 -16.64 17.93
C LYS A 115 11.44 -15.71 17.82
N ILE A 116 11.56 -14.66 17.04
CA ILE A 116 10.49 -13.70 16.81
C ILE A 116 9.95 -13.91 15.39
N SER A 117 8.62 -13.94 15.27
CA SER A 117 7.91 -13.96 14.00
C SER A 117 6.97 -12.78 13.94
N ILE A 118 7.13 -11.94 12.95
CA ILE A 118 6.29 -10.78 12.66
C ILE A 118 5.52 -11.05 11.39
N LYS A 119 4.19 -10.99 11.46
CA LYS A 119 3.29 -11.14 10.31
C LYS A 119 2.49 -9.86 10.12
N PHE A 120 2.56 -9.30 8.93
CA PHE A 120 1.79 -8.12 8.54
C PHE A 120 0.45 -8.57 7.97
N LEU A 121 -0.63 -8.05 8.53
CA LEU A 121 -1.99 -8.36 8.13
C LEU A 121 -2.62 -7.22 7.33
N SER A 122 -2.04 -6.02 7.43
CA SER A 122 -2.48 -4.83 6.72
C SER A 122 -1.32 -3.86 6.51
N ASN A 123 -1.46 -2.91 5.58
CA ASN A 123 -0.49 -1.83 5.35
C ASN A 123 -0.72 -0.61 6.24
N GLU A 124 -1.79 -0.61 7.03
CA GLU A 124 -2.14 0.49 7.91
C GLU A 124 -1.43 0.37 9.25
N ILE A 125 -1.01 1.52 9.80
CA ILE A 125 -0.36 1.57 11.12
C ILE A 125 -1.43 1.43 12.21
N ARG A 126 -1.83 0.18 12.44
CA ARG A 126 -2.86 -0.22 13.41
C ARG A 126 -2.39 -1.45 14.20
N ALA A 127 -2.90 -1.58 15.41
CA ALA A 127 -2.50 -2.69 16.29
C ALA A 127 -2.91 -4.07 15.76
N ASP A 128 -4.01 -4.16 15.04
CA ASP A 128 -4.52 -5.36 14.38
C ASP A 128 -3.87 -5.62 13.00
N GLY A 129 -3.17 -4.62 12.43
CA GLY A 129 -2.39 -4.77 11.20
C GLY A 129 -1.08 -5.54 11.38
N LEU A 130 -0.68 -5.86 12.60
CA LEU A 130 0.59 -6.49 12.92
C LEU A 130 0.42 -7.60 13.95
N ASN A 131 0.83 -8.81 13.62
CA ASN A 131 0.87 -9.95 14.54
C ASN A 131 2.32 -10.30 14.88
N VAL A 132 2.67 -10.21 16.16
CA VAL A 132 3.99 -10.56 16.69
C VAL A 132 3.85 -11.81 17.53
N SER A 133 4.58 -12.85 17.19
CA SER A 133 4.66 -14.11 17.95
C SER A 133 6.09 -14.36 18.37
N ILE A 134 6.27 -14.77 19.61
CA ILE A 134 7.58 -15.11 20.16
C ILE A 134 7.56 -16.58 20.54
N PHE A 135 8.58 -17.29 20.15
CA PHE A 135 8.79 -18.68 20.48
C PHE A 135 10.04 -18.80 21.35
N GLU A 136 9.95 -19.63 22.38
CA GLU A 136 11.04 -19.98 23.26
C GLU A 136 11.41 -21.44 23.04
N LYS A 137 12.71 -21.70 22.95
CA LYS A 137 13.28 -23.04 22.90
C LYS A 137 14.17 -23.23 24.11
N LYS A 138 13.79 -24.14 25.02
CA LYS A 138 14.59 -24.56 26.16
C LYS A 138 15.14 -25.93 25.96
N CYS A 139 16.47 -26.08 26.21
CA CYS A 139 17.15 -27.34 26.09
C CYS A 139 17.68 -27.78 27.47
N ALA A 140 17.36 -29.01 27.91
CA ALA A 140 17.89 -29.64 29.10
C ALA A 140 18.20 -31.11 28.78
N ASN A 141 19.36 -31.61 29.20
CA ASN A 141 19.78 -33.01 28.99
C ASN A 141 19.65 -33.48 27.54
N ASN A 142 20.08 -32.67 26.58
CA ASN A 142 19.96 -32.90 25.11
C ASN A 142 18.52 -32.96 24.58
N ILE A 143 17.50 -32.66 25.38
CA ILE A 143 16.11 -32.58 24.96
C ILE A 143 15.71 -31.13 24.89
N CYS A 144 15.26 -30.68 23.69
CA CYS A 144 14.79 -29.31 23.47
C CYS A 144 13.27 -29.30 23.34
N LYS A 145 12.63 -28.37 24.05
CA LYS A 145 11.19 -28.10 23.95
C LYS A 145 10.97 -26.69 23.45
N THR A 146 10.09 -26.52 22.46
CA THR A 146 9.69 -25.23 21.91
C THR A 146 8.26 -24.92 22.32
N ARG A 147 8.02 -23.67 22.77
CA ARG A 147 6.68 -23.19 23.09
C ARG A 147 6.49 -21.75 22.58
N LYS A 148 5.27 -21.37 22.28
CA LYS A 148 4.92 -19.97 22.04
C LYS A 148 4.80 -19.26 23.40
N LEU A 149 5.42 -18.09 23.52
CA LEU A 149 5.29 -17.26 24.70
C LEU A 149 4.06 -16.37 24.57
N GLU A 150 3.15 -16.50 25.53
CA GLU A 150 2.02 -15.59 25.70
C GLU A 150 2.35 -14.59 26.81
N ASN A 151 3.22 -13.64 26.52
CA ASN A 151 3.69 -12.65 27.48
C ASN A 151 3.54 -11.23 26.93
N ASN A 152 3.77 -10.24 27.80
CA ASN A 152 3.71 -8.82 27.42
C ASN A 152 4.76 -8.42 26.40
N LEU A 153 5.85 -9.18 26.24
CA LEU A 153 6.94 -8.87 25.31
C LEU A 153 6.46 -8.74 23.85
N SER A 154 5.56 -9.64 23.40
CA SER A 154 4.99 -9.55 22.03
C SER A 154 4.15 -8.27 21.85
N ILE A 155 3.47 -7.84 22.89
CA ILE A 155 2.68 -6.60 22.92
C ILE A 155 3.60 -5.38 22.86
N ASP A 156 4.68 -5.40 23.62
CA ASP A 156 5.63 -4.28 23.69
C ASP A 156 6.43 -4.12 22.40
N ILE A 157 6.86 -5.24 21.80
CA ILE A 157 7.47 -5.25 20.46
C ILE A 157 6.51 -4.61 19.45
N ARG A 158 5.25 -5.07 19.40
CA ARG A 158 4.24 -4.53 18.49
C ARG A 158 4.04 -3.03 18.70
N LYS A 159 3.87 -2.56 19.95
CA LYS A 159 3.73 -1.13 20.25
C LYS A 159 4.94 -0.32 19.80
N THR A 160 6.14 -0.83 20.00
CA THR A 160 7.39 -0.16 19.61
C THR A 160 7.49 -0.04 18.10
N ILE A 161 7.17 -1.11 17.35
CA ILE A 161 7.14 -1.07 15.88
C ILE A 161 6.13 -0.03 15.38
N LEU A 162 4.91 -0.02 15.91
CA LEU A 162 3.87 0.94 15.51
C LEU A 162 4.27 2.38 15.81
N LYS A 163 4.86 2.64 16.99
CA LYS A 163 5.38 3.97 17.36
C LYS A 163 6.48 4.42 16.39
N LYS A 164 7.43 3.56 16.07
CA LYS A 164 8.53 3.84 15.14
C LYS A 164 8.02 4.08 13.72
N ALA A 165 7.07 3.27 13.26
CA ALA A 165 6.41 3.44 11.97
C ALA A 165 5.69 4.79 11.84
N ALA A 166 4.97 5.21 12.88
CA ALA A 166 4.30 6.51 12.91
C ALA A 166 5.31 7.68 12.84
N LEU A 167 6.46 7.57 13.51
CA LEU A 167 7.54 8.55 13.43
C LEU A 167 8.14 8.63 12.01
N LEU A 168 8.36 7.50 11.34
CA LEU A 168 8.85 7.47 9.96
C LEU A 168 7.90 8.21 9.00
N VAL A 169 6.59 8.01 9.15
CA VAL A 169 5.58 8.73 8.35
C VAL A 169 5.60 10.23 8.64
N LYS A 170 5.67 10.61 9.91
CA LYS A 170 5.75 12.04 10.31
C LYS A 170 6.98 12.71 9.70
N ASN A 171 8.15 12.09 9.80
CA ASN A 171 9.40 12.63 9.27
C ASN A 171 9.36 12.76 7.73
N LYS A 172 8.78 11.78 7.03
CA LYS A 172 8.59 11.84 5.58
C LYS A 172 7.68 13.00 5.16
N LYS A 173 6.60 13.25 5.91
CA LYS A 173 5.70 14.39 5.66
C LYS A 173 6.42 15.73 5.86
N ILE A 174 7.19 15.87 6.95
CA ILE A 174 7.96 17.09 7.24
C ILE A 174 8.99 17.35 6.15
N LYS A 175 9.72 16.29 5.71
CA LYS A 175 10.72 16.43 4.63
C LYS A 175 10.07 16.90 3.32
N LYS A 176 8.95 16.28 2.90
CA LYS A 176 8.22 16.70 1.70
C LYS A 176 7.71 18.14 1.79
N SER A 177 7.25 18.57 2.97
CA SER A 177 6.80 19.93 3.19
C SER A 177 7.96 20.92 3.02
N LYS A 178 9.12 20.65 3.61
CA LYS A 178 10.32 21.50 3.46
C LYS A 178 10.76 21.61 1.99
N GLU A 179 10.88 20.49 1.29
CA GLU A 179 11.24 20.46 -0.14
C GLU A 179 10.25 21.26 -1.01
N TYR A 180 8.96 21.24 -0.67
CA TYR A 180 7.94 22.03 -1.37
C TYR A 180 8.15 23.54 -1.14
N PHE A 181 8.44 23.95 0.09
CA PHE A 181 8.67 25.36 0.41
C PHE A 181 9.96 25.90 -0.22
N GLU A 182 11.07 25.13 -0.13
CA GLU A 182 12.34 25.49 -0.76
C GLU A 182 12.17 25.70 -2.26
N LYS A 183 11.54 24.77 -2.96
CA LYS A 183 11.31 24.85 -4.40
C LYS A 183 10.44 26.06 -4.80
N ASN A 184 9.48 26.47 -3.98
CA ASN A 184 8.61 27.60 -4.30
C ASN A 184 9.22 28.96 -3.89
N THR A 185 10.15 29.01 -2.94
CA THR A 185 10.92 30.22 -2.63
C THR A 185 11.91 30.58 -3.73
N ASP A 186 12.59 29.60 -4.31
CA ASP A 186 13.52 29.85 -5.44
C ASP A 186 12.79 30.39 -6.68
N LEU A 187 11.54 29.95 -6.93
CA LEU A 187 10.74 30.49 -8.04
C LEU A 187 10.31 31.94 -7.82
N SER A 188 10.08 32.37 -6.57
CA SER A 188 9.66 33.74 -6.26
C SER A 188 10.82 34.76 -6.34
N GLU A 189 12.06 34.29 -6.21
CA GLU A 189 13.26 35.16 -6.40
C GLU A 189 13.64 35.33 -7.88
N SER A 190 13.36 34.31 -8.72
CA SER A 190 13.62 34.42 -10.16
C SER A 190 12.71 35.42 -10.87
N ASP A 191 11.44 35.58 -10.39
CA ASP A 191 10.47 36.51 -10.98
C ASP A 191 10.70 37.99 -10.58
N LYS A 192 11.63 38.29 -9.63
CA LYS A 192 11.95 39.65 -9.21
C LYS A 192 13.11 40.28 -10.00
N ASN A 193 13.74 39.50 -10.90
CA ASN A 193 14.91 39.98 -11.70
C ASN A 193 14.55 40.22 -13.18
N PHE A 194 13.23 40.45 -13.50
CA PHE A 194 12.77 40.90 -14.81
C PHE A 194 12.20 42.33 -14.73
#